data_2ff220d201e3101acdf5516989083270
#
_entry.id   2ff220d201e3101acdf5516989083270
#
_cell.length_a   1.000
_cell.length_b   1.000
_cell.length_c   1.000
_cell.angle_alpha   90.00
_cell.angle_beta   90.00
_cell.angle_gamma   90.00
#
_symmetry.space_group_name_H-M   'P 1'
#
loop_
_entity.id
_entity.type
_entity.pdbx_description
1 polymer ?
#
loop_
_entity_poly.entity_id
_entity_poly.type
_entity_poly.pdbx_seq_one_letter_code
_entity_poly.pdbx_strand_id
1 'polypeptide(L)' 'MFDAAPNLPDETLIETVRFPTILRNALMSAGLKTIGEIRAMSDDELGRITRIGKESLTYLRRTLDRTR' A
#
# COMPACT_ATOMS: atom_id res chain seq x y z
N MET A 1 15.32 -3.80 4.45
CA MET A 1 13.87 -3.85 4.20
C MET A 1 13.14 -3.11 5.31
N PHE A 2 12.12 -2.36 4.97
CA PHE A 2 11.42 -1.52 5.94
C PHE A 2 10.12 -2.15 6.37
N ASP A 3 9.78 -1.99 7.64
CA ASP A 3 8.45 -2.38 8.11
C ASP A 3 7.43 -1.36 7.62
N ALA A 4 6.24 -1.83 7.29
CA ALA A 4 5.15 -0.95 6.91
C ALA A 4 4.76 -0.09 8.12
N ALA A 5 4.79 1.23 7.93
CA ALA A 5 4.56 2.16 9.02
C ALA A 5 4.02 3.49 8.47
N PRO A 6 3.26 4.24 9.28
CA PRO A 6 2.69 5.50 8.81
C PRO A 6 3.72 6.59 8.55
N ASN A 7 4.93 6.44 9.08
CA ASN A 7 5.97 7.46 8.91
C ASN A 7 6.91 7.18 7.74
N LEU A 8 6.61 6.19 6.90
CA LEU A 8 7.42 5.94 5.72
C LEU A 8 7.35 7.12 4.75
N PRO A 9 8.50 7.56 4.21
CA PRO A 9 8.49 8.59 3.18
C PRO A 9 7.72 8.16 1.94
N ASP A 10 7.13 9.12 1.25
CA ASP A 10 6.36 8.82 0.04
C ASP A 10 7.21 8.20 -1.04
N GLU A 11 8.49 8.54 -1.12
CA GLU A 11 9.38 7.98 -2.13
C GLU A 11 9.86 6.57 -1.82
N THR A 12 9.49 6.00 -0.69
CA THR A 12 9.88 4.63 -0.33
C THR A 12 9.31 3.65 -1.36
N LEU A 13 10.17 2.79 -1.88
CA LEU A 13 9.73 1.79 -2.86
C LEU A 13 8.94 0.68 -2.18
N ILE A 14 7.82 0.31 -2.78
CA ILE A 14 6.96 -0.76 -2.24
C ILE A 14 7.75 -2.06 -2.08
N GLU A 15 8.65 -2.35 -3.02
CA GLU A 15 9.43 -3.58 -2.99
C GLU A 15 10.37 -3.66 -1.79
N THR A 16 10.67 -2.54 -1.14
CA THR A 16 11.54 -2.51 0.03
C THR A 16 10.77 -2.58 1.35
N VAL A 17 9.46 -2.66 1.29
CA VAL A 17 8.61 -2.69 2.48
C VAL A 17 8.11 -4.12 2.70
N ARG A 18 8.01 -4.52 3.97
CA ARG A 18 7.56 -5.86 4.34
C ARG A 18 6.05 -5.97 4.30
N PHE A 19 5.51 -6.02 3.10
CA PHE A 19 4.09 -6.33 2.94
C PHE A 19 3.91 -7.85 2.81
N PRO A 20 2.71 -8.37 3.13
CA PRO A 20 2.38 -9.72 2.73
C PRO A 20 2.62 -9.89 1.23
N THR A 21 3.14 -11.05 0.84
CA THR A 21 3.53 -11.27 -0.57
C THR A 21 2.38 -11.04 -1.54
N ILE A 22 1.19 -11.52 -1.20
CA ILE A 22 0.01 -11.34 -2.06
C ILE A 22 -0.31 -9.87 -2.24
N LEU A 23 -0.27 -9.11 -1.16
CA LEU A 23 -0.56 -7.68 -1.21
C LEU A 23 0.48 -6.93 -2.03
N ARG A 24 1.76 -7.21 -1.78
CA ARG A 24 2.83 -6.57 -2.53
C ARG A 24 2.71 -6.86 -4.01
N ASN A 25 2.46 -8.11 -4.38
CA ASN A 25 2.31 -8.48 -5.77
C ASN A 25 1.12 -7.77 -6.41
N ALA A 26 0.01 -7.65 -5.69
CA ALA A 26 -1.16 -6.95 -6.20
C ALA A 26 -0.86 -5.47 -6.45
N LEU A 27 -0.17 -4.82 -5.52
CA LEU A 27 0.19 -3.41 -5.66
C LEU A 27 1.11 -3.19 -6.86
N MET A 28 2.11 -4.03 -7.00
CA MET A 28 3.06 -3.90 -8.09
C MET A 28 2.42 -4.23 -9.45
N SER A 29 1.52 -5.20 -9.49
CA SER A 29 0.79 -5.53 -10.71
C SER A 29 -0.11 -4.38 -11.15
N ALA A 30 -0.57 -3.56 -10.22
CA ALA A 30 -1.38 -2.38 -10.53
C ALA A 30 -0.55 -1.21 -11.01
N GLY A 31 0.78 -1.36 -11.08
CA GLY A 31 1.67 -0.30 -11.54
C GLY A 31 2.13 0.64 -10.45
N LEU A 32 1.84 0.33 -9.20
CA LEU A 32 2.28 1.15 -8.07
C LEU A 32 3.73 0.82 -7.74
N LYS A 33 4.51 1.85 -7.44
CA LYS A 33 5.93 1.68 -7.15
C LYS A 33 6.33 2.22 -5.79
N THR A 34 5.66 3.27 -5.32
CA THR A 34 6.05 3.94 -4.09
C THR A 34 4.88 4.02 -3.12
N ILE A 35 5.23 4.25 -1.86
CA ILE A 35 4.24 4.42 -0.80
C ILE A 35 3.36 5.64 -1.07
N GLY A 36 3.96 6.71 -1.62
CA GLY A 36 3.19 7.91 -1.95
C GLY A 36 2.09 7.63 -2.97
N GLU A 37 2.35 6.74 -3.93
CA GLU A 37 1.34 6.37 -4.89
C GLU A 37 0.16 5.67 -4.23
N ILE A 38 0.43 4.82 -3.24
CA ILE A 38 -0.65 4.18 -2.48
C ILE A 38 -1.45 5.23 -1.71
N ARG A 39 -0.77 6.15 -1.05
CA ARG A 39 -1.43 7.19 -0.26
C ARG A 39 -2.28 8.12 -1.12
N ALA A 40 -1.87 8.32 -2.35
CA ALA A 40 -2.60 9.20 -3.28
C ALA A 40 -3.86 8.55 -3.83
N MET A 41 -4.00 7.24 -3.74
CA MET A 41 -5.18 6.55 -4.26
C MET A 41 -6.33 6.60 -3.26
N SER A 42 -7.55 6.74 -3.78
CA SER A 42 -8.74 6.65 -2.95
C SER A 42 -9.02 5.20 -2.57
N ASP A 43 -9.89 5.01 -1.58
CA ASP A 43 -10.30 3.66 -1.18
C ASP A 43 -10.96 2.93 -2.35
N ASP A 44 -11.77 3.64 -3.13
CA ASP A 44 -12.42 3.04 -4.29
C ASP A 44 -11.40 2.55 -5.31
N GLU A 45 -10.38 3.35 -5.57
CA GLU A 45 -9.34 2.97 -6.51
C GLU A 45 -8.55 1.75 -6.02
N LEU A 46 -8.17 1.76 -4.77
CA LEU A 46 -7.44 0.63 -4.19
C LEU A 46 -8.30 -0.63 -4.19
N GLY A 47 -9.58 -0.49 -3.89
CA GLY A 47 -10.49 -1.63 -3.85
C GLY A 47 -10.75 -2.26 -5.22
N ARG A 48 -10.45 -1.54 -6.30
CA ARG A 48 -10.59 -2.07 -7.66
C ARG A 48 -9.40 -2.91 -8.09
N ILE A 49 -8.31 -2.86 -7.34
CA ILE A 49 -7.14 -3.66 -7.68
C ILE A 49 -7.45 -5.13 -7.39
N THR A 50 -7.21 -5.97 -8.39
CA THR A 50 -7.40 -7.42 -8.24
C THR A 50 -6.58 -7.91 -7.05
N ARG A 51 -7.17 -8.75 -6.21
CA ARG A 51 -6.55 -9.36 -5.03
C ARG A 51 -6.42 -8.42 -3.83
N ILE A 52 -6.82 -7.16 -3.96
CA ILE A 52 -6.93 -6.30 -2.79
C ILE A 52 -8.36 -6.33 -2.33
N GLY A 53 -8.62 -7.09 -1.28
CA GLY A 53 -9.92 -7.15 -0.68
C GLY A 53 -10.07 -6.12 0.43
N LYS A 54 -11.21 -6.20 1.10
CA LYS A 54 -11.55 -5.27 2.16
C LYS A 54 -10.51 -5.29 3.29
N GLU A 55 -10.02 -6.48 3.64
CA GLU A 55 -9.03 -6.61 4.70
C GLU A 55 -7.71 -5.98 4.31
N SER A 56 -7.26 -6.19 3.08
CA SER A 56 -6.02 -5.60 2.61
C SER A 56 -6.13 -4.08 2.55
N LEU A 57 -7.28 -3.57 2.12
CA LEU A 57 -7.51 -2.14 2.10
C LEU A 57 -7.45 -1.55 3.50
N THR A 58 -8.11 -2.20 4.46
CA THR A 58 -8.07 -1.78 5.86
C THR A 58 -6.63 -1.79 6.38
N TYR A 59 -5.89 -2.85 6.07
CA TYR A 59 -4.49 -2.96 6.49
C TYR A 59 -3.66 -1.79 5.96
N LEU A 60 -3.82 -1.46 4.68
CA LEU A 60 -3.08 -0.36 4.07
C LEU A 60 -3.40 0.96 4.73
N ARG A 61 -4.68 1.23 4.95
CA ARG A 61 -5.11 2.49 5.55
C ARG A 61 -4.62 2.63 6.99
N ARG A 62 -4.71 1.57 7.77
CA ARG A 62 -4.27 1.60 9.15
C ARG A 62 -2.76 1.68 9.28
N THR A 63 -2.03 1.14 8.32
CA THR A 63 -0.59 1.02 8.40
C THR A 63 0.14 2.19 7.75
N LEU A 64 -0.36 2.68 6.63
CA LEU A 64 0.34 3.68 5.84
C LEU A 64 -0.23 5.09 5.92
N ASP A 65 -1.54 5.22 6.15
CA ASP A 65 -2.13 6.54 6.21
C ASP A 65 -1.70 7.26 7.47
N ARG A 66 -1.34 8.52 7.30
CA ARG A 66 -1.04 9.38 8.43
C ARG A 66 -2.37 9.83 9.03
N THR A 67 -2.60 9.44 10.25
CA THR A 67 -3.81 9.83 10.96
C THR A 67 -3.68 11.26 11.47
N ARG A 68 -4.73 11.99 11.32
CA ARG A 68 -4.79 13.35 11.84
C ARG A 68 -5.25 13.37 13.28
#